data_0ad87cbeb0d75f718986c92b3daafaed
#
_entry.id   0ad87cbeb0d75f718986c92b3daafaed
#
_cell.length_a   1.000
_cell.length_b   1.000
_cell.length_c   1.000
_cell.angle_alpha   90.00
_cell.angle_beta   90.00
_cell.angle_gamma   90.00
#
_symmetry.space_group_name_H-M   'P 1'
#
loop_
_entity.id
_entity.type
_entity.pdbx_description
1 polymer ?
#
loop_
_entity_poly.entity_id
_entity_poly.type
_entity_poly.pdbx_seq_one_letter_code
_entity_poly.pdbx_strand_id
1 'polypeptide(L)'
;LLTVESVYPVGLMRVWTYIRFRFDAVVYPAPVTDSSRRAGQRGSGEGHYTGNAGSDDYVGLKTFERGESLRHVAWKQYAREQGLWSKQYGDPIDSREWVDWDDYAGMDTEQRLARMSWKLCDCEAAGRVYGLRLPGAELAPDRGAAHRHAALRKLALYGLEDRREGGDEAA
;
A
#
# COMPACT_ATOMS: atom_id res chain seq x y z
N LEU A 1 25.60 13.84 21.27
CA LEU A 1 26.91 13.81 21.89
C LEU A 1 27.04 12.50 22.68
N LEU A 2 27.98 11.63 22.34
CA LEU A 2 28.31 10.43 23.07
C LEU A 2 29.64 10.65 23.78
N THR A 3 29.68 10.38 25.10
CA THR A 3 30.94 10.40 25.85
C THR A 3 31.45 8.97 25.95
N VAL A 4 32.68 8.76 25.50
CA VAL A 4 33.39 7.49 25.66
C VAL A 4 34.47 7.68 26.70
N GLU A 5 34.48 6.83 27.70
CA GLU A 5 35.43 6.88 28.82
C GLU A 5 36.15 5.55 28.94
N SER A 6 37.44 5.59 29.24
CA SER A 6 38.27 4.42 29.53
C SER A 6 39.21 4.67 30.70
N VAL A 7 39.39 3.67 31.55
CA VAL A 7 40.35 3.67 32.67
C VAL A 7 41.41 2.59 32.52
N TYR A 8 41.45 1.98 31.33
CA TYR A 8 42.40 0.91 31.02
C TYR A 8 43.81 1.52 30.77
N PRO A 9 44.95 0.80 31.12
CA PRO A 9 44.98 -0.60 31.63
C PRO A 9 44.98 -0.76 33.15
N VAL A 10 45.38 0.22 33.93
CA VAL A 10 45.65 0.07 35.37
C VAL A 10 44.73 0.89 36.26
N GLY A 11 43.71 1.54 35.74
CA GLY A 11 42.78 2.34 36.51
C GLY A 11 43.33 3.64 37.11
N LEU A 12 44.58 4.01 36.80
CA LEU A 12 45.21 5.20 37.36
C LEU A 12 44.90 6.48 36.59
N MET A 13 44.56 6.33 35.31
CA MET A 13 44.20 7.47 34.44
C MET A 13 42.81 7.27 33.82
N ARG A 14 42.03 8.32 33.84
CA ARG A 14 40.74 8.38 33.15
C ARG A 14 40.95 9.17 31.87
N VAL A 15 40.65 8.54 30.76
CA VAL A 15 40.68 9.18 29.43
C VAL A 15 39.23 9.21 28.90
N TRP A 16 38.81 10.34 28.41
CA TRP A 16 37.49 10.48 27.80
C TRP A 16 37.56 11.25 26.50
N THR A 17 36.58 10.98 25.61
CA THR A 17 36.38 11.72 24.38
C THR A 17 34.92 11.92 24.11
N TYR A 18 34.61 12.96 23.36
CA TYR A 18 33.25 13.30 22.94
C TYR A 18 33.14 13.01 21.44
N ILE A 19 32.18 12.14 21.09
CA ILE A 19 31.89 11.81 19.71
C ILE A 19 30.56 12.49 19.35
N ARG A 20 30.56 13.33 18.30
CA ARG A 20 29.36 13.92 17.74
C ARG A 20 28.97 13.13 16.51
N PHE A 21 27.81 12.49 16.57
CA PHE A 21 27.19 11.87 15.41
C PHE A 21 26.18 12.84 14.83
N ARG A 22 26.22 13.03 13.52
CA ARG A 22 25.12 13.59 12.76
C ARG A 22 24.42 12.41 12.12
N PHE A 23 23.19 12.16 12.53
CA PHE A 23 22.32 11.19 11.89
C PHE A 23 20.94 11.80 11.73
N ASP A 24 20.34 11.56 10.60
CA ASP A 24 18.96 11.90 10.34
C ASP A 24 18.10 10.67 10.63
N ALA A 25 17.20 10.78 11.59
CA ALA A 25 16.26 9.74 11.92
C ALA A 25 14.87 10.14 11.39
N VAL A 26 14.29 9.26 10.59
CA VAL A 26 12.91 9.42 10.11
C VAL A 26 12.01 8.56 10.98
N VAL A 27 11.04 9.21 11.65
CA VAL A 27 10.04 8.54 12.46
C VAL A 27 8.80 8.35 11.60
N TYR A 28 8.36 7.10 11.45
CA TYR A 28 7.16 6.79 10.68
C TYR A 28 5.89 7.05 11.50
N PRO A 29 4.78 7.47 10.84
CA PRO A 29 3.50 7.60 11.50
C PRO A 29 3.08 6.26 12.12
N ALA A 30 2.63 6.30 13.39
CA ALA A 30 2.16 5.09 14.08
C ALA A 30 0.92 4.54 13.38
N PRO A 31 0.90 3.25 12.99
CA PRO A 31 -0.24 2.69 12.28
C PRO A 31 -1.46 2.58 13.19
N VAL A 32 -2.57 3.19 12.79
CA VAL A 32 -3.86 3.13 13.49
C VAL A 32 -4.86 2.38 12.63
N THR A 33 -5.43 1.32 13.19
CA THR A 33 -6.40 0.46 12.50
C THR A 33 -7.67 1.24 12.14
N ASP A 34 -8.07 1.15 10.88
CA ASP A 34 -9.37 1.66 10.44
C ASP A 34 -10.46 0.61 10.66
N SER A 35 -11.10 0.65 11.82
CA SER A 35 -12.20 -0.28 12.15
C SER A 35 -13.47 -0.02 11.35
N SER A 36 -13.65 1.17 10.78
CA SER A 36 -14.86 1.55 10.05
C SER A 36 -14.94 0.89 8.67
N ARG A 37 -13.80 0.63 8.01
CA ARG A 37 -13.76 -0.03 6.70
C ARG A 37 -13.89 -1.55 6.75
N ARG A 38 -13.62 -2.20 7.88
CA ARG A 38 -13.83 -3.66 8.02
C ARG A 38 -15.29 -4.07 7.95
N ALA A 39 -16.21 -3.18 8.27
CA ALA A 39 -17.65 -3.45 8.20
C ALA A 39 -18.20 -3.43 6.76
N GLY A 40 -17.59 -2.64 5.85
CA GLY A 40 -18.01 -2.52 4.45
C GLY A 40 -17.36 -3.54 3.50
N GLN A 41 -16.18 -4.07 3.86
CA GLN A 41 -15.38 -4.92 2.99
C GLN A 41 -15.63 -6.43 3.18
N ARG A 42 -16.56 -6.81 4.08
CA ARG A 42 -16.99 -8.21 4.26
C ARG A 42 -17.98 -8.71 3.19
N GLY A 43 -18.22 -7.96 2.13
CA GLY A 43 -19.28 -8.23 1.18
C GLY A 43 -18.92 -8.20 -0.29
N SER A 44 -17.69 -8.54 -0.72
CA SER A 44 -17.49 -8.88 -2.13
C SER A 44 -16.23 -9.73 -2.32
N GLY A 45 -16.31 -10.96 -1.87
CA GLY A 45 -15.46 -12.05 -2.38
C GLY A 45 -15.89 -12.53 -3.77
N GLU A 46 -16.68 -11.74 -4.49
CA GLU A 46 -16.96 -11.91 -5.90
C GLU A 46 -15.97 -11.03 -6.66
N GLY A 47 -15.02 -11.69 -7.32
CA GLY A 47 -14.10 -11.02 -8.23
C GLY A 47 -14.91 -10.21 -9.23
N HIS A 48 -14.96 -8.90 -9.06
CA HIS A 48 -15.45 -8.00 -10.09
C HIS A 48 -14.43 -8.02 -11.23
N TYR A 49 -14.71 -8.84 -12.21
CA TYR A 49 -14.04 -8.77 -13.49
C TYR A 49 -14.70 -7.66 -14.29
N THR A 50 -13.98 -6.62 -14.61
CA THR A 50 -14.43 -5.67 -15.62
C THR A 50 -14.38 -6.40 -16.94
N GLY A 51 -15.57 -6.71 -17.48
CA GLY A 51 -15.73 -7.27 -18.81
C GLY A 51 -15.34 -6.25 -19.88
N ASN A 52 -14.04 -5.96 -19.99
CA ASN A 52 -13.51 -5.28 -21.15
C ASN A 52 -13.47 -6.30 -22.30
N ALA A 53 -14.25 -6.03 -23.34
CA ALA A 53 -14.22 -6.81 -24.57
C ALA A 53 -12.84 -6.69 -25.21
N GLY A 54 -11.96 -7.66 -24.95
CA GLY A 54 -10.60 -7.66 -25.53
C GLY A 54 -9.60 -8.54 -24.81
N SER A 55 -9.89 -9.02 -23.61
CA SER A 55 -9.03 -9.98 -22.94
C SER A 55 -9.35 -11.40 -23.35
N ASP A 56 -8.32 -12.15 -23.79
CA ASP A 56 -8.43 -13.57 -24.14
C ASP A 56 -8.16 -14.50 -22.92
N ASP A 57 -7.92 -13.94 -21.73
CA ASP A 57 -7.62 -14.76 -20.56
C ASP A 57 -8.89 -15.40 -19.98
N TYR A 58 -8.88 -16.72 -19.93
CA TYR A 58 -9.96 -17.53 -19.40
C TYR A 58 -10.00 -17.44 -17.88
N VAL A 59 -11.10 -16.93 -17.34
CA VAL A 59 -11.32 -16.73 -15.90
C VAL A 59 -12.14 -17.86 -15.28
N GLY A 60 -13.15 -18.36 -15.99
CA GLY A 60 -14.04 -19.37 -15.45
C GLY A 60 -15.28 -19.64 -16.31
N LEU A 61 -16.23 -20.32 -15.70
CA LEU A 61 -17.53 -20.61 -16.28
C LEU A 61 -18.61 -19.91 -15.47
N LYS A 62 -19.56 -19.29 -16.17
CA LYS A 62 -20.81 -18.79 -15.58
C LYS A 62 -21.99 -19.43 -16.25
N THR A 63 -23.14 -19.40 -15.60
CA THR A 63 -24.40 -19.86 -16.20
C THR A 63 -24.73 -19.00 -17.42
N PHE A 64 -25.06 -19.62 -18.53
CA PHE A 64 -25.42 -18.92 -19.75
C PHE A 64 -26.73 -18.16 -19.59
N GLU A 65 -26.72 -16.88 -19.94
CA GLU A 65 -27.91 -16.03 -19.94
C GLU A 65 -28.42 -15.79 -21.37
N ARG A 66 -29.74 -15.70 -21.54
CA ARG A 66 -30.34 -15.40 -22.84
C ARG A 66 -29.91 -14.02 -23.35
N GLY A 67 -29.27 -14.00 -24.51
CA GLY A 67 -28.72 -12.78 -25.14
C GLY A 67 -27.21 -12.77 -25.21
N GLU A 68 -26.53 -13.71 -24.58
CA GLU A 68 -25.08 -13.86 -24.70
C GLU A 68 -24.68 -14.51 -26.03
N SER A 69 -23.47 -14.18 -26.48
CA SER A 69 -22.93 -14.74 -27.70
C SER A 69 -22.65 -16.24 -27.54
N LEU A 70 -23.21 -17.05 -28.43
CA LEU A 70 -22.97 -18.50 -28.49
C LEU A 70 -21.49 -18.86 -28.71
N ARG A 71 -20.66 -17.90 -29.09
CA ARG A 71 -19.23 -18.09 -29.28
C ARG A 71 -18.49 -18.43 -27.97
N HIS A 72 -19.03 -17.95 -26.85
CA HIS A 72 -18.45 -18.16 -25.53
C HIS A 72 -19.04 -19.37 -24.79
N VAL A 73 -19.95 -20.11 -25.40
CA VAL A 73 -20.54 -21.29 -24.80
C VAL A 73 -19.51 -22.39 -24.60
N ALA A 74 -19.51 -22.98 -23.42
CA ALA A 74 -18.65 -24.12 -23.06
C ALA A 74 -19.23 -25.44 -23.57
N TRP A 75 -19.18 -25.69 -24.90
CA TRP A 75 -19.77 -26.83 -25.57
C TRP A 75 -19.36 -28.18 -24.99
N LYS A 76 -18.16 -28.26 -24.42
CA LYS A 76 -17.65 -29.48 -23.78
C LYS A 76 -18.41 -29.85 -22.51
N GLN A 77 -18.84 -28.87 -21.73
CA GLN A 77 -19.67 -29.09 -20.54
C GLN A 77 -21.12 -29.39 -20.93
N TYR A 78 -21.64 -28.69 -21.92
CA TYR A 78 -22.96 -28.96 -22.45
C TYR A 78 -23.10 -30.41 -22.98
N ALA A 79 -22.10 -30.92 -23.69
CA ALA A 79 -22.08 -32.31 -24.18
C ALA A 79 -22.01 -33.35 -23.06
N ARG A 80 -21.69 -32.98 -21.84
CA ARG A 80 -21.68 -33.83 -20.63
C ARG A 80 -22.94 -33.70 -19.78
N GLU A 81 -23.99 -33.09 -20.30
CA GLU A 81 -25.26 -32.83 -19.62
C GLU A 81 -25.15 -31.99 -18.32
N GLN A 82 -24.06 -31.24 -18.20
CA GLN A 82 -23.79 -30.38 -17.02
C GLN A 82 -24.46 -29.00 -17.08
N GLY A 83 -25.40 -28.80 -18.04
CA GLY A 83 -26.06 -27.53 -18.26
C GLY A 83 -25.32 -26.61 -19.24
N LEU A 84 -25.96 -25.49 -19.57
CA LEU A 84 -25.43 -24.52 -20.52
C LEU A 84 -24.60 -23.47 -19.77
N TRP A 85 -23.29 -23.50 -19.99
CA TRP A 85 -22.31 -22.62 -19.37
C TRP A 85 -21.64 -21.73 -20.40
N SER A 86 -21.40 -20.48 -20.05
CA SER A 86 -20.63 -19.53 -20.84
C SER A 86 -19.22 -19.38 -20.26
N LYS A 87 -18.22 -19.36 -21.13
CA LYS A 87 -16.83 -19.05 -20.76
C LYS A 87 -16.74 -17.57 -20.43
N GLN A 88 -16.24 -17.27 -19.25
CA GLN A 88 -15.96 -15.91 -18.83
C GLN A 88 -14.49 -15.61 -19.11
N TYR A 89 -14.28 -14.55 -19.89
CA TYR A 89 -12.99 -13.97 -20.18
C TYR A 89 -12.93 -12.62 -19.48
N GLY A 90 -11.82 -12.27 -18.90
CA GLY A 90 -11.64 -10.99 -18.25
C GLY A 90 -10.16 -10.76 -18.01
N ASP A 91 -9.76 -9.51 -18.08
CA ASP A 91 -8.48 -9.15 -17.51
C ASP A 91 -8.55 -9.40 -16.00
N PRO A 92 -7.52 -10.02 -15.39
CA PRO A 92 -7.42 -9.97 -13.96
C PRO A 92 -7.52 -8.50 -13.59
N ILE A 93 -8.48 -8.15 -12.74
CA ILE A 93 -8.54 -6.77 -12.21
C ILE A 93 -7.14 -6.52 -11.70
N ASP A 94 -6.51 -5.52 -12.29
CA ASP A 94 -5.21 -5.06 -11.87
C ASP A 94 -5.33 -4.80 -10.37
N SER A 95 -4.89 -5.77 -9.59
CA SER A 95 -5.07 -5.78 -8.13
C SER A 95 -4.16 -4.75 -7.46
N ARG A 96 -3.81 -3.70 -8.21
CA ARG A 96 -3.09 -2.54 -7.72
C ARG A 96 -4.01 -1.76 -6.82
N GLU A 97 -3.71 -1.74 -5.57
CA GLU A 97 -4.43 -0.97 -4.58
C GLU A 97 -3.79 0.42 -4.44
N TRP A 98 -4.57 1.46 -4.59
CA TRP A 98 -4.09 2.82 -4.34
C TRP A 98 -4.46 3.25 -2.92
N VAL A 99 -3.48 3.76 -2.21
CA VAL A 99 -3.68 4.43 -0.93
C VAL A 99 -3.66 5.92 -1.21
N ASP A 100 -4.84 6.51 -1.28
CA ASP A 100 -5.03 7.89 -1.70
C ASP A 100 -5.32 8.78 -0.47
N TRP A 101 -4.74 9.97 -0.47
CA TRP A 101 -4.97 10.99 0.56
C TRP A 101 -6.44 11.40 0.67
N ASP A 102 -7.12 11.48 -0.47
CA ASP A 102 -8.51 11.93 -0.54
C ASP A 102 -9.49 10.92 0.05
N ASP A 103 -9.11 9.65 0.13
CA ASP A 103 -9.90 8.60 0.77
C ASP A 103 -10.14 8.85 2.28
N TYR A 104 -9.34 9.71 2.88
CA TYR A 104 -9.36 10.03 4.31
C TYR A 104 -9.81 11.48 4.56
N ALA A 105 -10.59 12.07 3.65
CA ALA A 105 -11.12 13.42 3.78
C ALA A 105 -11.92 13.60 5.09
N GLY A 106 -11.83 14.79 5.70
CA GLY A 106 -12.53 15.10 6.96
C GLY A 106 -11.80 14.69 8.24
N MET A 107 -10.61 14.07 8.15
CA MET A 107 -9.78 13.75 9.30
C MET A 107 -8.62 14.74 9.45
N ASP A 108 -8.08 14.83 10.64
CA ASP A 108 -6.83 15.55 10.89
C ASP A 108 -5.66 14.93 10.15
N THR A 109 -4.65 15.73 9.81
CA THR A 109 -3.46 15.31 9.04
C THR A 109 -2.76 14.10 9.66
N GLU A 110 -2.52 14.13 10.98
CA GLU A 110 -1.86 13.05 11.70
C GLU A 110 -2.70 11.76 11.67
N GLN A 111 -4.01 11.87 11.79
CA GLN A 111 -4.92 10.73 11.70
C GLN A 111 -4.93 10.13 10.30
N ARG A 112 -4.88 10.96 9.25
CA ARG A 112 -4.76 10.49 7.86
C ARG A 112 -3.48 9.70 7.68
N LEU A 113 -2.35 10.28 8.06
CA LEU A 113 -1.03 9.65 7.95
C LEU A 113 -0.96 8.32 8.73
N ALA A 114 -1.52 8.26 9.94
CA ALA A 114 -1.57 7.06 10.75
C ALA A 114 -2.41 5.93 10.11
N ARG A 115 -3.56 6.27 9.53
CA ARG A 115 -4.42 5.28 8.82
C ARG A 115 -3.83 4.83 7.50
N MET A 116 -3.24 5.75 6.73
CA MET A 116 -2.52 5.41 5.50
C MET A 116 -1.33 4.49 5.81
N SER A 117 -0.56 4.78 6.88
CA SER A 117 0.53 3.92 7.34
C SER A 117 0.04 2.51 7.67
N TRP A 118 -1.08 2.38 8.38
CA TRP A 118 -1.70 1.08 8.64
C TRP A 118 -2.08 0.36 7.35
N LYS A 119 -2.72 1.06 6.41
CA LYS A 119 -3.16 0.50 5.13
C LYS A 119 -1.99 -0.02 4.29
N LEU A 120 -0.88 0.72 4.23
CA LEU A 120 0.35 0.29 3.55
C LEU A 120 0.91 -1.00 4.18
N CYS A 121 0.92 -1.09 5.52
CA CYS A 121 1.37 -2.28 6.22
C CYS A 121 0.44 -3.48 5.98
N ASP A 122 -0.88 -3.26 5.91
CA ASP A 122 -1.87 -4.30 5.62
C ASP A 122 -1.72 -4.82 4.18
N CYS A 123 -1.53 -3.94 3.21
CA CYS A 123 -1.27 -4.32 1.81
C CYS A 123 0.00 -5.15 1.67
N GLU A 124 1.08 -4.75 2.34
CA GLU A 124 2.35 -5.48 2.34
C GLU A 124 2.19 -6.87 3.00
N ALA A 125 1.53 -6.94 4.17
CA ALA A 125 1.28 -8.21 4.85
C ALA A 125 0.41 -9.17 4.02
N ALA A 126 -0.50 -8.63 3.21
CA ALA A 126 -1.33 -9.38 2.28
C ALA A 126 -0.62 -9.70 0.94
N GLY A 127 0.61 -9.23 0.73
CA GLY A 127 1.37 -9.43 -0.51
C GLY A 127 0.78 -8.73 -1.74
N ARG A 128 -0.05 -7.68 -1.53
CA ARG A 128 -0.70 -6.93 -2.60
C ARG A 128 0.26 -5.92 -3.23
N VAL A 129 0.04 -5.62 -4.51
CA VAL A 129 0.69 -4.50 -5.20
C VAL A 129 -0.06 -3.22 -4.83
N TYR A 130 0.64 -2.21 -4.34
CA TYR A 130 0.00 -0.96 -3.91
C TYR A 130 0.82 0.26 -4.28
N GLY A 131 0.10 1.34 -4.60
CA GLY A 131 0.65 2.68 -4.83
C GLY A 131 0.22 3.65 -3.73
N LEU A 132 0.89 4.79 -3.67
CA LEU A 132 0.60 5.86 -2.71
C LEU A 132 0.39 7.17 -3.47
N ARG A 133 -0.68 7.89 -3.15
CA ARG A 133 -0.94 9.26 -3.61
C ARG A 133 -1.07 10.20 -2.45
N LEU A 134 -0.21 11.22 -2.46
CA LEU A 134 -0.22 12.34 -1.53
C LEU A 134 -0.28 13.65 -2.31
N PRO A 135 -0.80 14.72 -1.74
CA PRO A 135 -0.66 16.05 -2.33
C PRO A 135 0.82 16.37 -2.57
N GLY A 136 1.19 16.57 -3.84
CA GLY A 136 2.58 16.84 -4.23
C GLY A 136 3.50 15.65 -4.39
N ALA A 137 3.09 14.42 -4.04
CA ALA A 137 3.95 13.24 -4.18
C ALA A 137 3.17 11.99 -4.56
N GLU A 138 3.67 11.26 -5.54
CA GLU A 138 3.11 9.97 -5.94
C GLU A 138 4.19 8.88 -5.89
N LEU A 139 3.80 7.67 -5.53
CA LEU A 139 4.63 6.48 -5.60
C LEU A 139 3.90 5.42 -6.42
N ALA A 140 4.50 5.03 -7.53
CA ALA A 140 3.95 4.02 -8.43
C ALA A 140 3.70 2.70 -7.71
N PRO A 141 2.68 1.92 -8.13
CA PRO A 141 2.38 0.64 -7.52
C PRO A 141 3.52 -0.37 -7.64
N ASP A 142 3.93 -0.92 -6.50
CA ASP A 142 4.94 -1.97 -6.40
C ASP A 142 4.70 -2.78 -5.10
N ARG A 143 5.57 -3.70 -4.76
CA ARG A 143 5.51 -4.53 -3.55
C ARG A 143 6.90 -4.76 -2.97
N GLY A 144 6.94 -5.19 -1.70
CA GLY A 144 8.16 -5.59 -1.03
C GLY A 144 8.69 -4.56 -0.03
N ALA A 145 9.63 -4.98 0.80
CA ALA A 145 10.12 -4.20 1.93
C ALA A 145 10.71 -2.84 1.52
N ALA A 146 11.41 -2.78 0.39
CA ALA A 146 11.97 -1.52 -0.13
C ALA A 146 10.86 -0.53 -0.51
N HIS A 147 9.79 -1.01 -1.18
CA HIS A 147 8.64 -0.21 -1.54
C HIS A 147 7.90 0.31 -0.31
N ARG A 148 7.67 -0.57 0.69
CA ARG A 148 7.09 -0.17 1.98
C ARG A 148 7.90 0.93 2.66
N HIS A 149 9.23 0.79 2.71
CA HIS A 149 10.11 1.82 3.28
C HIS A 149 10.00 3.15 2.54
N ALA A 150 9.99 3.12 1.21
CA ALA A 150 9.83 4.31 0.39
C ALA A 150 8.47 5.00 0.65
N ALA A 151 7.38 4.23 0.73
CA ALA A 151 6.04 4.73 1.01
C ALA A 151 5.94 5.34 2.41
N LEU A 152 6.39 4.64 3.45
CA LEU A 152 6.40 5.13 4.83
C LEU A 152 7.27 6.38 5.01
N ARG A 153 8.39 6.45 4.29
CA ARG A 153 9.26 7.63 4.30
C ARG A 153 8.56 8.85 3.70
N LYS A 154 7.83 8.69 2.59
CA LYS A 154 7.03 9.78 2.01
C LYS A 154 5.95 10.26 2.97
N LEU A 155 5.26 9.35 3.69
CA LEU A 155 4.31 9.73 4.73
C LEU A 155 4.97 10.49 5.88
N ALA A 156 6.14 10.04 6.34
CA ALA A 156 6.86 10.66 7.45
C ALA A 156 7.41 12.07 7.13
N LEU A 157 7.73 12.32 5.86
CA LEU A 157 8.24 13.61 5.40
C LEU A 157 7.13 14.57 4.94
N TYR A 158 5.88 14.10 4.87
CA TYR A 158 4.75 14.92 4.46
C TYR A 158 4.60 16.15 5.35
N GLY A 159 4.55 17.34 4.74
CA GLY A 159 4.45 18.63 5.44
C GLY A 159 5.74 19.11 6.12
N LEU A 160 6.85 18.35 6.06
CA LEU A 160 8.15 18.80 6.58
C LEU A 160 8.95 19.57 5.52
N GLU A 161 8.69 19.34 4.25
CA GLU A 161 9.31 20.07 3.15
C GLU A 161 8.87 21.53 3.13
N ASP A 162 7.59 21.79 3.35
CA ASP A 162 7.03 23.16 3.50
C ASP A 162 7.64 23.94 4.68
N ARG A 163 8.04 23.26 5.75
CA ARG A 163 8.67 23.91 6.92
C ARG A 163 10.13 24.29 6.70
N ARG A 164 10.82 23.63 5.78
CA ARG A 164 12.22 23.96 5.47
C ARG A 164 12.34 25.21 4.59
N GLU A 165 11.38 25.43 3.70
CA GLU A 165 11.35 26.63 2.85
C GLU A 165 10.87 27.88 3.61
N GLY A 166 10.02 27.73 4.65
CA GLY A 166 9.56 28.85 5.47
C GLY A 166 10.47 29.25 6.64
N GLY A 167 11.51 28.45 6.93
CA GLY A 167 12.41 28.67 8.07
C GLY A 167 13.68 29.47 7.77
N ASP A 168 14.01 29.67 6.51
CA ASP A 168 15.26 30.35 6.10
C ASP A 168 15.09 31.87 5.85
N GLU A 169 13.86 32.38 6.01
CA GLU A 169 13.55 33.81 5.78
C GLU A 169 13.44 34.64 7.09
N ALA A 170 13.76 34.02 8.24
CA ALA A 170 13.69 34.68 9.56
C ALA A 170 14.97 34.54 10.38
N ALA A 171 16.15 34.67 9.75
CA ALA A 171 17.44 34.76 10.46
C ALA A 171 18.27 35.95 9.95
#